data_2f5ea87478510fd763ad15db0e9b143e
#
_entry.id   2f5ea87478510fd763ad15db0e9b143e
#
_cell.length_a   1.000
_cell.length_b   1.000
_cell.length_c   1.000
_cell.angle_alpha   90.00
_cell.angle_beta   90.00
_cell.angle_gamma   90.00
#
_symmetry.space_group_name_H-M   'P 1'
#
loop_
_entity.id
_entity.type
_entity.pdbx_description
1 polymer ?
#
loop_
_entity_poly.entity_id
_entity_poly.type
_entity_poly.pdbx_seq_one_letter_code
_entity_poly.pdbx_strand_id
1 'polypeptide(L)'
;MSRPKPTVLLEKVDRETYKSEQVLASEGIWAVYYQNQPINLKSSNMLISYPGPKYKKVSFSNPGHAINLAKKLNTKFNSEDFSVVLLDKGKKIFP
;
A
#
# COMPACT_ATOMS: atom_id res chain seq x y z
N MET A 1 17.64 0.53 -15.51
CA MET A 1 16.82 -0.62 -15.88
C MET A 1 15.37 -0.18 -16.05
N SER A 2 14.82 -0.36 -17.23
CA SER A 2 13.44 0.03 -17.48
C SER A 2 12.48 -1.01 -16.90
N ARG A 3 11.41 -0.53 -16.29
CA ARG A 3 10.34 -1.42 -15.82
C ARG A 3 9.54 -1.92 -17.02
N PRO A 4 9.09 -3.18 -17.02
CA PRO A 4 8.18 -3.63 -18.07
C PRO A 4 6.89 -2.80 -18.00
N LYS A 5 6.30 -2.55 -19.16
CA LYS A 5 5.03 -1.84 -19.21
C LYS A 5 3.96 -2.66 -18.51
N PRO A 6 3.13 -2.04 -17.64
CA PRO A 6 2.04 -2.76 -17.02
C PRO A 6 1.00 -3.18 -18.05
N THR A 7 0.37 -4.32 -17.81
CA THR A 7 -0.72 -4.79 -18.65
C THR A 7 -2.00 -4.05 -18.29
N VAL A 8 -2.63 -3.43 -19.27
CA VAL A 8 -3.89 -2.73 -19.08
C VAL A 8 -5.03 -3.76 -19.17
N LEU A 9 -5.82 -3.88 -18.11
CA LEU A 9 -6.96 -4.79 -18.05
C LEU A 9 -8.24 -4.14 -18.52
N LEU A 10 -8.48 -2.90 -18.11
CA LEU A 10 -9.64 -2.10 -18.52
C LEU A 10 -9.21 -0.67 -18.70
N GLU A 11 -9.90 0.03 -19.61
CA GLU A 11 -9.66 1.45 -19.83
C GLU A 11 -10.97 2.16 -20.09
N LYS A 12 -11.15 3.32 -19.48
CA LYS A 12 -12.30 4.18 -19.73
C LYS A 12 -11.81 5.60 -20.02
N VAL A 13 -12.23 6.15 -21.16
CA VAL A 13 -11.90 7.52 -21.56
C VAL A 13 -13.16 8.35 -21.54
N ASP A 14 -13.12 9.48 -20.82
CA ASP A 14 -14.19 10.47 -20.83
C ASP A 14 -13.81 11.57 -21.77
N ARG A 15 -14.52 11.67 -22.90
CA ARG A 15 -14.21 12.66 -23.94
C ARG A 15 -14.65 14.07 -23.59
N GLU A 16 -15.57 14.21 -22.64
CA GLU A 16 -16.02 15.55 -22.23
C GLU A 16 -15.01 16.23 -21.31
N THR A 17 -14.42 15.47 -20.38
CA THR A 17 -13.43 15.99 -19.44
C THR A 17 -12.00 15.69 -19.85
N TYR A 18 -11.80 14.89 -20.90
CA TYR A 18 -10.49 14.41 -21.37
C TYR A 18 -9.72 13.62 -20.30
N LYS A 19 -10.45 12.98 -19.39
CA LYS A 19 -9.84 12.13 -18.38
C LYS A 19 -9.93 10.68 -18.79
N SER A 20 -8.90 9.91 -18.45
CA SER A 20 -8.91 8.48 -18.66
C SER A 20 -8.55 7.76 -17.37
N GLU A 21 -9.15 6.60 -17.18
CA GLU A 21 -8.78 5.70 -16.09
C GLU A 21 -8.42 4.35 -16.68
N GLN A 22 -7.36 3.78 -16.15
CA GLN A 22 -6.89 2.45 -16.56
C GLN A 22 -6.80 1.55 -15.34
N VAL A 23 -7.27 0.32 -15.51
CA VAL A 23 -7.06 -0.73 -14.52
C VAL A 23 -5.89 -1.58 -15.01
N LEU A 24 -4.82 -1.58 -14.25
CA LEU A 24 -3.58 -2.24 -14.61
C LEU A 24 -3.42 -3.53 -13.82
N ALA A 25 -2.83 -4.53 -14.47
CA ALA A 25 -2.50 -5.77 -13.78
C ALA A 25 -1.41 -5.54 -12.74
N SER A 26 -1.49 -6.25 -11.63
CA SER A 26 -0.48 -6.24 -10.58
C SER A 26 -0.11 -7.68 -10.24
N GLU A 27 1.14 -7.92 -9.84
CA GLU A 27 1.57 -9.24 -9.38
C GLU A 27 0.88 -9.64 -8.08
N GLY A 28 0.50 -8.66 -7.29
CA GLY A 28 -0.13 -8.86 -5.99
C GLY A 28 -0.09 -7.58 -5.19
N ILE A 29 -0.22 -7.74 -3.89
CA ILE A 29 -0.18 -6.62 -2.95
C ILE A 29 0.97 -6.85 -1.98
N TRP A 30 1.86 -5.87 -1.84
CA TRP A 30 2.94 -5.91 -0.86
C TRP A 30 2.48 -5.18 0.39
N ALA A 31 2.41 -5.91 1.50
CA ALA A 31 1.95 -5.39 2.76
C ALA A 31 3.07 -5.38 3.79
N VAL A 32 3.06 -4.40 4.66
CA VAL A 32 3.99 -4.34 5.78
C VAL A 32 3.38 -5.10 6.95
N TYR A 33 4.15 -6.05 7.48
CA TYR A 33 3.77 -6.88 8.61
C TYR A 33 4.69 -6.57 9.79
N TYR A 34 4.20 -6.82 10.99
CA TYR A 34 5.00 -6.74 12.20
C TYR A 34 4.93 -8.07 12.94
N GLN A 35 6.08 -8.69 13.16
CA GLN A 35 6.18 -10.01 13.80
C GLN A 35 5.24 -11.04 13.13
N ASN A 36 5.28 -11.06 11.78
CA ASN A 36 4.49 -11.97 10.95
C ASN A 36 2.97 -11.79 11.06
N GLN A 37 2.52 -10.62 11.50
CA GLN A 37 1.09 -10.29 11.59
C GLN A 37 0.76 -9.09 10.72
N PRO A 38 -0.41 -9.08 10.05
CA PRO A 38 -0.89 -7.88 9.39
C PRO A 38 -1.15 -6.78 10.42
N ILE A 39 -0.91 -5.54 10.02
CA ILE A 39 -0.99 -4.39 10.93
C ILE A 39 -1.84 -3.27 10.36
N ASN A 40 -2.27 -2.39 11.24
CA ASN A 40 -2.73 -1.05 10.91
C ASN A 40 -1.76 -0.05 11.50
N LEU A 41 -1.58 1.07 10.82
CA LEU A 41 -0.68 2.12 11.28
C LEU A 41 -1.51 3.35 11.61
N LYS A 42 -1.51 3.72 12.87
CA LYS A 42 -2.25 4.87 13.38
C LYS A 42 -1.28 5.96 13.79
N SER A 43 -1.54 7.18 13.35
CA SER A 43 -0.77 8.35 13.72
C SER A 43 -1.69 9.36 14.39
N SER A 44 -1.28 9.89 15.53
CA SER A 44 -2.05 10.89 16.25
C SER A 44 -1.12 11.86 16.95
N ASN A 45 -1.64 13.08 17.23
CA ASN A 45 -0.93 14.06 18.03
C ASN A 45 -1.50 14.00 19.45
N MET A 46 -0.64 13.67 20.41
CA MET A 46 -1.06 13.51 21.80
C MET A 46 -1.37 14.83 22.50
N LEU A 47 -0.91 15.95 21.95
CA LEU A 47 -1.13 17.27 22.53
C LEU A 47 -2.37 17.96 21.98
N ILE A 48 -2.82 17.58 20.80
CA ILE A 48 -3.93 18.21 20.09
C ILE A 48 -4.93 17.13 19.71
N SER A 49 -6.20 17.34 20.08
CA SER A 49 -7.25 16.37 19.76
C SER A 49 -7.80 16.54 18.34
N TYR A 50 -7.49 17.64 17.68
CA TYR A 50 -7.95 17.90 16.30
C TYR A 50 -6.73 18.04 15.39
N PRO A 51 -6.74 17.42 14.20
CA PRO A 51 -7.89 16.77 13.56
C PRO A 51 -8.19 15.34 14.02
N GLY A 52 -7.51 14.80 14.99
CA GLY A 52 -7.72 13.44 15.47
C GLY A 52 -6.76 12.43 14.85
N PRO A 53 -6.89 11.15 15.19
CA PRO A 53 -6.00 10.12 14.69
C PRO A 53 -6.21 9.87 13.21
N LYS A 54 -5.10 9.53 12.49
CA LYS A 54 -5.13 9.16 11.09
C LYS A 54 -4.53 7.78 10.93
N TYR A 55 -5.12 6.99 10.03
CA TYR A 55 -4.60 5.69 9.68
C TYR A 55 -3.84 5.80 8.36
N LYS A 56 -2.62 5.30 8.37
CA LYS A 56 -1.76 5.33 7.19
C LYS A 56 -1.86 4.03 6.42
N LYS A 57 -1.66 4.11 5.12
CA LYS A 57 -1.66 2.95 4.24
C LYS A 57 -0.47 2.04 4.55
N VAL A 58 -0.72 0.75 4.67
CA VAL A 58 0.32 -0.26 4.95
C VAL A 58 0.40 -1.34 3.87
N SER A 59 -0.39 -1.22 2.81
CA SER A 59 -0.36 -2.16 1.68
C SER A 59 -0.28 -1.39 0.37
N PHE A 60 0.44 -1.95 -0.59
CA PHE A 60 0.76 -1.26 -1.83
C PHE A 60 0.81 -2.25 -2.98
N SER A 61 0.48 -1.78 -4.19
CA SER A 61 0.68 -2.55 -5.41
C SER A 61 2.11 -2.43 -5.95
N ASN A 62 2.95 -1.64 -5.30
CA ASN A 62 4.35 -1.43 -5.67
C ASN A 62 5.26 -1.87 -4.52
N PRO A 63 6.17 -2.83 -4.75
CA PRO A 63 7.02 -3.32 -3.66
C PRO A 63 7.96 -2.25 -3.09
N GLY A 64 8.39 -1.29 -3.90
CA GLY A 64 9.28 -0.23 -3.45
C GLY A 64 8.69 0.60 -2.32
N HIS A 65 7.41 0.95 -2.43
CA HIS A 65 6.71 1.71 -1.39
C HIS A 65 6.59 0.93 -0.09
N ALA A 66 6.30 -0.37 -0.18
CA ALA A 66 6.20 -1.22 1.01
C ALA A 66 7.56 -1.36 1.70
N ILE A 67 8.61 -1.59 0.92
CA ILE A 67 9.98 -1.73 1.46
C ILE A 67 10.41 -0.44 2.15
N ASN A 68 10.16 0.71 1.53
CA ASN A 68 10.52 2.00 2.12
C ASN A 68 9.79 2.24 3.43
N LEU A 69 8.50 1.89 3.48
CA LEU A 69 7.74 2.01 4.72
C LEU A 69 8.27 1.09 5.82
N ALA A 70 8.57 -0.16 5.48
CA ALA A 70 9.12 -1.10 6.46
C ALA A 70 10.45 -0.62 7.02
N LYS A 71 11.34 -0.11 6.16
CA LYS A 71 12.62 0.46 6.60
C LYS A 71 12.41 1.65 7.53
N LYS A 72 11.49 2.54 7.18
CA LYS A 72 11.17 3.71 7.98
C LYS A 72 10.64 3.33 9.35
N LEU A 73 9.76 2.34 9.42
CA LEU A 73 9.19 1.89 10.68
C LEU A 73 10.23 1.17 11.54
N ASN A 74 11.10 0.35 10.94
CA ASN A 74 12.18 -0.29 11.68
C ASN A 74 13.10 0.75 12.32
N THR A 75 13.41 1.83 11.60
CA THR A 75 14.21 2.92 12.13
C THR A 75 13.47 3.67 13.23
N LYS A 76 12.20 4.02 12.98
CA LYS A 76 11.41 4.83 13.90
C LYS A 76 11.14 4.14 15.23
N PHE A 77 10.88 2.84 15.20
CA PHE A 77 10.60 2.04 16.41
C PHE A 77 11.81 1.28 16.92
N ASN A 78 12.97 1.52 16.32
CA ASN A 78 14.23 0.85 16.69
C ASN A 78 14.03 -0.68 16.75
N SER A 79 13.51 -1.23 15.66
CA SER A 79 13.10 -2.63 15.55
C SER A 79 13.64 -3.24 14.28
N GLU A 80 13.64 -4.57 14.19
CA GLU A 80 13.92 -5.31 12.97
C GLU A 80 12.74 -6.20 12.58
N ASP A 81 11.60 -6.01 13.24
CA ASP A 81 10.46 -6.91 13.12
C ASP A 81 9.44 -6.51 12.05
N PHE A 82 9.62 -5.34 11.43
CA PHE A 82 8.79 -4.93 10.30
C PHE A 82 9.33 -5.57 9.02
N SER A 83 8.46 -6.25 8.31
CA SER A 83 8.81 -6.94 7.07
C SER A 83 7.80 -6.66 5.97
N VAL A 84 8.16 -7.02 4.74
CA VAL A 84 7.25 -6.88 3.59
C VAL A 84 6.86 -8.28 3.13
N VAL A 85 5.57 -8.49 2.98
CA VAL A 85 5.00 -9.76 2.55
C VAL A 85 4.24 -9.55 1.24
N LEU A 86 4.49 -10.43 0.27
CA LEU A 86 3.74 -10.43 -0.98
C LEU A 86 2.49 -11.28 -0.81
N LEU A 87 1.34 -10.66 -1.06
CA LEU A 87 0.04 -11.33 -1.06
C LEU A 87 -0.42 -11.45 -2.51
N ASP A 88 -0.26 -12.62 -3.09
CA ASP A 88 -0.60 -12.86 -4.49
C ASP A 88 -1.98 -13.48 -4.68
N LYS A 89 -2.55 -14.03 -3.64
CA LYS A 89 -3.89 -14.59 -3.64
C LYS A 89 -4.65 -14.11 -2.41
N GLY A 90 -5.93 -13.96 -2.55
CA GLY A 90 -6.76 -13.50 -1.46
C GLY A 90 -8.01 -14.33 -1.31
N LYS A 91 -8.71 -14.09 -0.23
CA LYS A 91 -10.02 -14.67 0.01
C LYS A 91 -11.08 -13.69 -0.49
N LYS A 92 -11.93 -14.14 -1.39
CA LYS A 92 -13.02 -13.32 -1.92
C LYS A 92 -14.12 -13.20 -0.86
N ILE A 93 -14.37 -11.97 -0.42
CA ILE A 93 -15.41 -11.70 0.59
C ILE A 93 -16.58 -10.92 0.01
N PHE A 94 -16.47 -10.43 -1.25
CA PHE A 94 -17.49 -9.64 -1.94
C PHE A 94 -17.22 -9.67 -3.45
N PRO A 95 -18.21 -9.70 -4.30
CA PRO A 95 -19.55 -10.26 -4.24
C PRO A 95 -19.54 -11.73 -4.32
#